data_b601ade5aec932b3a38e9c02ab9b483f
#
_entry.id   b601ade5aec932b3a38e9c02ab9b483f
#
_cell.length_a   1.000
_cell.length_b   1.000
_cell.length_c   1.000
_cell.angle_alpha   90.00
_cell.angle_beta   90.00
_cell.angle_gamma   90.00
#
_symmetry.space_group_name_H-M   'P 1'
#
loop_
_entity.id
_entity.type
_entity.pdbx_description
1 polymer ?
#
loop_
_entity_poly.entity_id
_entity_poly.type
_entity_poly.pdbx_seq_one_letter_code
_entity_poly.pdbx_strand_id
1 'polypeptide(L)'
;MSALDSLSGEEQSVVRTVHAFVDKDVKPVVRELEHTDTYPEALVDRMKDLGVFGLAVPEEYGGTPVSTPCYVLITEELARGWMSLAGAMGGHTVVVKLLLHFGTEEQKRRYLPRLASGEIRATMALTEPGGGSDLQALRTVARRDADGYVVNGTKTWITNARRSRLIALLCKTDPQASPAHRGISVLLVEHGPGLTVSRDLPKLGYKGVESCELSFENYRAPAGAVLGGNEGQGFAQMMRGLETGRLQVAARALGVGWAALEDALAYAQQRESFGKPIWQHQSIGTYLADMATSLTAARHLTLYAAREADAGRRIDMEAGMAKLFASETAMQIALNAVGSMVVTATRPSSTWSATSATPR
;
A
#
# COMPACT_ATOMS: atom_id res chain seq x y z
N MET A 1 -24.48 -0.11 12.54
CA MET A 1 -23.35 -0.69 13.29
C MET A 1 -22.07 -0.05 12.78
N SER A 2 -21.26 0.52 13.67
CA SER A 2 -19.93 1.04 13.29
C SER A 2 -19.08 -0.11 12.75
N ALA A 3 -18.21 0.17 11.79
CA ALA A 3 -17.26 -0.85 11.30
C ALA A 3 -16.35 -1.40 12.43
N LEU A 4 -16.14 -0.61 13.48
CA LEU A 4 -15.42 -1.01 14.69
C LEU A 4 -16.15 -2.06 15.51
N ASP A 5 -17.49 -2.09 15.48
CA ASP A 5 -18.29 -3.01 16.31
C ASP A 5 -18.08 -4.50 15.96
N SER A 6 -17.50 -4.78 14.78
CA SER A 6 -17.17 -6.13 14.34
C SER A 6 -15.77 -6.62 14.79
N LEU A 7 -15.00 -5.75 15.42
CA LEU A 7 -13.63 -6.04 15.89
C LEU A 7 -13.63 -6.43 17.38
N SER A 8 -12.59 -7.15 17.81
CA SER A 8 -12.34 -7.37 19.24
C SER A 8 -12.06 -6.04 19.97
N GLY A 9 -12.22 -6.02 21.31
CA GLY A 9 -11.94 -4.82 22.10
C GLY A 9 -10.47 -4.35 21.97
N GLU A 10 -9.54 -5.29 21.84
CA GLU A 10 -8.12 -5.00 21.63
C GLU A 10 -7.89 -4.37 20.26
N GLU A 11 -8.43 -4.96 19.20
CA GLU A 11 -8.34 -4.41 17.84
C GLU A 11 -8.96 -3.02 17.72
N GLN A 12 -10.12 -2.79 18.37
CA GLN A 12 -10.72 -1.46 18.45
C GLN A 12 -9.78 -0.45 19.10
N SER A 13 -9.03 -0.88 20.14
CA SER A 13 -8.04 -0.04 20.81
C SER A 13 -6.87 0.31 19.89
N VAL A 14 -6.37 -0.66 19.12
CA VAL A 14 -5.32 -0.43 18.12
C VAL A 14 -5.77 0.58 17.06
N VAL A 15 -6.97 0.41 16.48
CA VAL A 15 -7.51 1.37 15.49
C VAL A 15 -7.65 2.77 16.10
N ARG A 16 -8.15 2.89 17.33
CA ARG A 16 -8.23 4.20 18.03
C ARG A 16 -6.86 4.82 18.27
N THR A 17 -5.85 4.03 18.58
CA THR A 17 -4.47 4.52 18.76
C THR A 17 -3.90 5.08 17.45
N VAL A 18 -4.13 4.39 16.34
CA VAL A 18 -3.72 4.87 15.01
C VAL A 18 -4.50 6.12 14.61
N HIS A 19 -5.80 6.18 14.90
CA HIS A 19 -6.61 7.37 14.69
C HIS A 19 -6.05 8.59 15.45
N ALA A 20 -5.73 8.41 16.73
CA ALA A 20 -5.13 9.47 17.55
C ALA A 20 -3.76 9.91 17.02
N PHE A 21 -2.92 8.99 16.57
CA PHE A 21 -1.66 9.28 15.90
C PHE A 21 -1.86 10.12 14.63
N VAL A 22 -2.84 9.74 13.80
CA VAL A 22 -3.16 10.48 12.57
C VAL A 22 -3.57 11.91 12.89
N ASP A 23 -4.48 12.11 13.83
CA ASP A 23 -4.99 13.45 14.13
C ASP A 23 -3.95 14.33 14.83
N LYS A 24 -3.13 13.76 15.72
CA LYS A 24 -2.16 14.50 16.54
C LYS A 24 -0.82 14.73 15.84
N ASP A 25 -0.29 13.71 15.17
CA ASP A 25 1.09 13.73 14.68
C ASP A 25 1.17 13.90 13.16
N VAL A 26 0.20 13.36 12.39
CA VAL A 26 0.23 13.38 10.91
C VAL A 26 -0.40 14.63 10.33
N LYS A 27 -1.67 14.91 10.65
CA LYS A 27 -2.42 16.04 10.06
C LYS A 27 -1.73 17.40 10.19
N PRO A 28 -1.04 17.73 11.31
CA PRO A 28 -0.36 19.02 11.43
C PRO A 28 0.79 19.24 10.44
N VAL A 29 1.46 18.18 9.99
CA VAL A 29 2.69 18.25 9.18
C VAL A 29 2.53 17.79 7.74
N VAL A 30 1.45 17.06 7.42
CA VAL A 30 1.27 16.41 6.11
C VAL A 30 1.34 17.39 4.95
N ARG A 31 0.78 18.57 5.11
CA ARG A 31 0.75 19.57 4.05
C ARG A 31 2.14 20.02 3.61
N GLU A 32 3.02 20.27 4.55
CA GLU A 32 4.41 20.66 4.26
C GLU A 32 5.16 19.50 3.60
N LEU A 33 5.06 18.30 4.16
CA LEU A 33 5.72 17.10 3.65
C LEU A 33 5.27 16.74 2.23
N GLU A 34 3.96 16.84 1.93
CA GLU A 34 3.42 16.59 0.59
C GLU A 34 3.91 17.63 -0.42
N HIS A 35 3.88 18.95 -0.04
CA HIS A 35 4.32 20.02 -0.95
C HIS A 35 5.81 19.98 -1.25
N THR A 36 6.63 19.63 -0.28
CA THR A 36 8.09 19.54 -0.43
C THR A 36 8.56 18.19 -0.97
N ASP A 37 7.64 17.24 -1.20
CA ASP A 37 7.94 15.85 -1.58
C ASP A 37 8.95 15.21 -0.61
N THR A 38 8.76 15.47 0.69
CA THR A 38 9.68 15.03 1.75
C THR A 38 9.20 13.71 2.34
N TYR A 39 10.10 12.72 2.37
CA TYR A 39 9.80 11.44 3.02
C TYR A 39 9.57 11.62 4.52
N PRO A 40 8.49 11.04 5.10
CA PRO A 40 8.08 11.26 6.49
C PRO A 40 8.85 10.37 7.49
N GLU A 41 10.17 10.50 7.59
CA GLU A 41 11.00 9.61 8.42
C GLU A 41 10.50 9.53 9.87
N ALA A 42 10.28 10.69 10.51
CA ALA A 42 9.81 10.75 11.90
C ALA A 42 8.44 10.06 12.11
N LEU A 43 7.52 10.22 11.15
CA LEU A 43 6.21 9.55 11.22
C LEU A 43 6.34 8.04 11.00
N VAL A 44 7.23 7.60 10.12
CA VAL A 44 7.51 6.17 9.90
C VAL A 44 8.18 5.54 11.10
N ASP A 45 9.08 6.25 11.79
CA ASP A 45 9.68 5.79 13.05
C ASP A 45 8.60 5.68 14.13
N ARG A 46 7.67 6.64 14.20
CA ARG A 46 6.53 6.54 15.09
C ARG A 46 5.62 5.34 14.78
N MET A 47 5.43 5.01 13.49
CA MET A 47 4.70 3.79 13.09
C MET A 47 5.42 2.51 13.56
N LYS A 48 6.76 2.49 13.61
CA LYS A 48 7.51 1.36 14.19
C LYS A 48 7.21 1.23 15.69
N ASP A 49 7.29 2.35 16.43
CA ASP A 49 6.99 2.37 17.87
C ASP A 49 5.57 1.87 18.17
N LEU A 50 4.61 2.15 17.29
CA LEU A 50 3.23 1.69 17.36
C LEU A 50 3.04 0.24 16.90
N GLY A 51 4.09 -0.46 16.47
CA GLY A 51 4.03 -1.85 16.01
C GLY A 51 3.35 -2.07 14.66
N VAL A 52 3.12 -1.01 13.87
CA VAL A 52 2.37 -1.09 12.60
C VAL A 52 2.97 -2.09 11.61
N PHE A 53 4.28 -2.26 11.61
CA PHE A 53 4.96 -3.19 10.69
C PHE A 53 4.79 -4.66 11.09
N GLY A 54 4.46 -4.95 12.36
CA GLY A 54 4.24 -6.29 12.90
C GLY A 54 2.80 -6.80 12.80
N LEU A 55 1.83 -6.00 12.35
CA LEU A 55 0.40 -6.31 12.36
C LEU A 55 -0.02 -7.53 11.49
N ALA A 56 0.83 -7.99 10.58
CA ALA A 56 0.59 -9.16 9.77
C ALA A 56 1.53 -10.34 10.11
N VAL A 57 2.40 -10.18 11.09
CA VAL A 57 3.40 -11.18 11.50
C VAL A 57 2.91 -11.93 12.74
N PRO A 58 2.93 -13.29 12.76
CA PRO A 58 2.59 -14.09 13.92
C PRO A 58 3.47 -13.78 15.15
N GLU A 59 2.94 -14.03 16.34
CA GLU A 59 3.65 -13.81 17.61
C GLU A 59 4.94 -14.60 17.73
N GLU A 60 4.99 -15.83 17.20
CA GLU A 60 6.19 -16.68 17.16
C GLU A 60 7.38 -16.04 16.43
N TYR A 61 7.13 -15.05 15.57
CA TYR A 61 8.14 -14.23 14.90
C TYR A 61 8.19 -12.79 15.43
N GLY A 62 7.62 -12.54 16.62
CA GLY A 62 7.68 -11.24 17.31
C GLY A 62 6.71 -10.18 16.76
N GLY A 63 5.68 -10.58 16.01
CA GLY A 63 4.62 -9.70 15.55
C GLY A 63 3.47 -9.56 16.54
N THR A 64 2.49 -8.76 16.16
CA THR A 64 1.22 -8.58 16.88
C THR A 64 0.09 -8.69 15.85
N PRO A 65 -0.25 -9.91 15.42
CA PRO A 65 -1.18 -10.12 14.32
C PRO A 65 -2.57 -9.60 14.67
N VAL A 66 -3.18 -8.92 13.71
CA VAL A 66 -4.59 -8.50 13.79
C VAL A 66 -5.39 -9.14 12.65
N SER A 67 -6.72 -9.16 12.78
CA SER A 67 -7.60 -9.60 11.72
C SER A 67 -7.44 -8.74 10.46
N THR A 68 -7.73 -9.30 9.29
CA THR A 68 -7.68 -8.53 8.04
C THR A 68 -8.65 -7.35 8.02
N PRO A 69 -9.88 -7.41 8.58
CA PRO A 69 -10.72 -6.23 8.80
C PRO A 69 -10.06 -5.14 9.65
N CYS A 70 -9.40 -5.50 10.74
CA CYS A 70 -8.66 -4.54 11.58
C CYS A 70 -7.51 -3.90 10.78
N TYR A 71 -6.74 -4.70 10.06
CA TYR A 71 -5.66 -4.22 9.19
C TYR A 71 -6.16 -3.25 8.12
N VAL A 72 -7.34 -3.52 7.52
CA VAL A 72 -8.00 -2.62 6.55
C VAL A 72 -8.33 -1.28 7.21
N LEU A 73 -8.92 -1.28 8.41
CA LEU A 73 -9.29 -0.04 9.12
C LEU A 73 -8.06 0.76 9.55
N ILE A 74 -6.97 0.11 9.97
CA ILE A 74 -5.69 0.78 10.25
C ILE A 74 -5.12 1.44 8.99
N THR A 75 -5.16 0.73 7.88
CA THR A 75 -4.69 1.26 6.58
C THR A 75 -5.54 2.44 6.11
N GLU A 76 -6.86 2.36 6.31
CA GLU A 76 -7.83 3.45 6.04
C GLU A 76 -7.50 4.68 6.88
N GLU A 77 -7.26 4.52 8.20
CA GLU A 77 -6.91 5.64 9.08
C GLU A 77 -5.59 6.31 8.70
N LEU A 78 -4.54 5.53 8.42
CA LEU A 78 -3.28 6.08 7.94
C LEU A 78 -3.45 6.87 6.65
N ALA A 79 -4.26 6.36 5.71
CA ALA A 79 -4.53 7.03 4.44
C ALA A 79 -5.45 8.25 4.60
N ARG A 80 -6.34 8.28 5.62
CA ARG A 80 -7.14 9.47 5.99
C ARG A 80 -6.24 10.62 6.43
N GLY A 81 -5.15 10.32 7.12
CA GLY A 81 -4.14 11.32 7.45
C GLY A 81 -3.27 11.69 6.26
N TRP A 82 -2.69 10.67 5.62
CA TRP A 82 -1.84 10.82 4.44
C TRP A 82 -1.66 9.48 3.73
N MET A 83 -2.11 9.37 2.49
CA MET A 83 -2.03 8.12 1.74
C MET A 83 -0.60 7.56 1.67
N SER A 84 0.41 8.41 1.69
CA SER A 84 1.83 8.02 1.64
C SER A 84 2.28 7.22 2.87
N LEU A 85 1.72 7.47 4.07
CA LEU A 85 2.00 6.63 5.24
C LEU A 85 1.48 5.21 5.08
N ALA A 86 0.24 5.05 4.60
CA ALA A 86 -0.27 3.73 4.27
C ALA A 86 0.56 3.06 3.15
N GLY A 87 1.13 3.85 2.25
CA GLY A 87 2.08 3.41 1.22
C GLY A 87 3.42 2.93 1.78
N ALA A 88 3.88 3.50 2.89
CA ALA A 88 5.13 3.09 3.52
C ALA A 88 5.07 1.63 4.04
N MET A 89 3.89 1.13 4.42
CA MET A 89 3.70 -0.23 4.90
C MET A 89 3.22 -1.21 3.80
N GLY A 90 2.70 -0.72 2.68
CA GLY A 90 1.99 -1.55 1.70
C GLY A 90 2.81 -2.69 1.11
N GLY A 91 3.94 -2.39 0.48
CA GLY A 91 4.83 -3.41 -0.09
C GLY A 91 5.43 -4.33 0.97
N HIS A 92 5.73 -3.78 2.14
CA HIS A 92 6.23 -4.53 3.30
C HIS A 92 5.29 -5.67 3.68
N THR A 93 4.01 -5.38 3.89
CA THR A 93 3.03 -6.40 4.29
C THR A 93 2.83 -7.48 3.22
N VAL A 94 2.88 -7.11 1.94
CA VAL A 94 2.80 -8.13 0.88
C VAL A 94 3.99 -9.09 0.96
N VAL A 95 5.21 -8.60 1.17
CA VAL A 95 6.40 -9.46 1.33
C VAL A 95 6.32 -10.32 2.59
N VAL A 96 5.81 -9.78 3.70
CA VAL A 96 5.50 -10.56 4.91
C VAL A 96 4.56 -11.71 4.60
N LYS A 97 3.44 -11.46 3.91
CA LYS A 97 2.47 -12.50 3.52
C LYS A 97 3.07 -13.52 2.55
N LEU A 98 3.93 -13.09 1.62
CA LEU A 98 4.68 -14.01 0.74
C LEU A 98 5.59 -14.95 1.54
N LEU A 99 6.34 -14.42 2.51
CA LEU A 99 7.20 -15.22 3.39
C LEU A 99 6.38 -16.20 4.23
N LEU A 100 5.28 -15.78 4.82
CA LEU A 100 4.41 -16.62 5.63
C LEU A 100 3.82 -17.79 4.83
N HIS A 101 3.37 -17.54 3.61
CA HIS A 101 2.71 -18.55 2.78
C HIS A 101 3.69 -19.47 2.07
N PHE A 102 4.84 -18.98 1.65
CA PHE A 102 5.72 -19.69 0.72
C PHE A 102 7.17 -19.80 1.19
N GLY A 103 7.60 -19.00 2.18
CA GLY A 103 8.97 -19.02 2.67
C GLY A 103 9.33 -20.33 3.35
N THR A 104 10.60 -20.75 3.21
CA THR A 104 11.16 -21.82 4.03
C THR A 104 11.25 -21.37 5.49
N GLU A 105 11.34 -22.31 6.43
CA GLU A 105 11.51 -21.95 7.85
C GLU A 105 12.77 -21.10 8.11
N GLU A 106 13.84 -21.36 7.36
CA GLU A 106 15.05 -20.54 7.42
C GLU A 106 14.78 -19.09 6.97
N GLN A 107 14.07 -18.91 5.83
CA GLN A 107 13.69 -17.59 5.33
C GLN A 107 12.76 -16.86 6.30
N LYS A 108 11.76 -17.54 6.87
CA LYS A 108 10.85 -16.97 7.85
C LYS A 108 11.61 -16.50 9.11
N ARG A 109 12.43 -17.35 9.71
CA ARG A 109 13.22 -17.04 10.91
C ARG A 109 14.25 -15.93 10.67
N ARG A 110 14.80 -15.85 9.46
CA ARG A 110 15.76 -14.82 9.09
C ARG A 110 15.11 -13.45 8.95
N TYR A 111 13.93 -13.36 8.35
CA TYR A 111 13.36 -12.08 7.93
C TYR A 111 12.18 -11.62 8.78
N LEU A 112 11.26 -12.50 9.18
CA LEU A 112 10.01 -12.08 9.82
C LEU A 112 10.21 -11.30 11.14
N PRO A 113 11.12 -11.70 12.06
CA PRO A 113 11.32 -10.92 13.29
C PRO A 113 11.81 -9.49 13.04
N ARG A 114 12.70 -9.31 12.07
CA ARG A 114 13.25 -8.02 11.71
C ARG A 114 12.25 -7.15 10.92
N LEU A 115 11.36 -7.79 10.16
CA LEU A 115 10.25 -7.14 9.51
C LEU A 115 9.18 -6.72 10.52
N ALA A 116 8.84 -7.57 11.49
CA ALA A 116 7.85 -7.28 12.53
C ALA A 116 8.22 -6.06 13.37
N SER A 117 9.49 -5.95 13.78
CA SER A 117 10.01 -4.79 14.53
C SER A 117 10.17 -3.53 13.67
N GLY A 118 10.10 -3.64 12.34
CA GLY A 118 10.44 -2.54 11.44
C GLY A 118 11.96 -2.21 11.38
N GLU A 119 12.83 -3.05 11.96
CA GLU A 119 14.30 -2.94 11.81
C GLU A 119 14.68 -2.90 10.34
N ILE A 120 14.08 -3.80 9.56
CA ILE A 120 14.15 -3.76 8.10
C ILE A 120 12.75 -3.59 7.53
N ARG A 121 12.68 -2.96 6.36
CA ARG A 121 11.45 -2.93 5.56
C ARG A 121 11.64 -3.73 4.29
N ALA A 122 10.52 -4.10 3.68
CA ALA A 122 10.52 -4.85 2.44
C ALA A 122 9.68 -4.16 1.35
N THR A 123 10.02 -4.45 0.11
CA THR A 123 9.25 -4.03 -1.06
C THR A 123 9.21 -5.13 -2.13
N MET A 124 8.32 -4.95 -3.11
CA MET A 124 8.22 -5.83 -4.28
C MET A 124 8.81 -5.13 -5.50
N ALA A 125 9.51 -5.88 -6.35
CA ALA A 125 10.04 -5.40 -7.62
C ALA A 125 9.50 -6.26 -8.78
N LEU A 126 8.40 -5.79 -9.40
CA LEU A 126 7.68 -6.50 -10.46
C LEU A 126 7.81 -5.77 -11.80
N THR A 127 7.32 -4.53 -11.84
CA THR A 127 7.17 -3.72 -13.05
C THR A 127 8.52 -3.40 -13.70
N GLU A 128 8.56 -3.44 -15.02
CA GLU A 128 9.74 -3.08 -15.84
C GLU A 128 9.41 -1.90 -16.75
N PRO A 129 10.39 -1.18 -17.28
CA PRO A 129 10.13 -0.08 -18.23
C PRO A 129 9.30 -0.50 -19.45
N GLY A 130 9.39 -1.77 -19.85
CA GLY A 130 8.65 -2.35 -20.98
C GLY A 130 7.22 -2.81 -20.67
N GLY A 131 6.81 -2.87 -19.38
CA GLY A 131 5.46 -3.33 -19.03
C GLY A 131 5.29 -3.68 -17.55
N GLY A 132 4.04 -3.59 -17.08
CA GLY A 132 3.65 -3.91 -15.70
C GLY A 132 2.48 -4.87 -15.62
N SER A 133 1.43 -4.69 -16.43
CA SER A 133 0.24 -5.55 -16.42
C SER A 133 0.53 -6.96 -16.93
N ASP A 134 1.37 -7.09 -17.97
CA ASP A 134 1.84 -8.38 -18.47
C ASP A 134 3.15 -8.78 -17.78
N LEU A 135 3.03 -9.36 -16.60
CA LEU A 135 4.20 -9.83 -15.84
C LEU A 135 4.86 -11.08 -16.45
N GLN A 136 4.24 -11.76 -17.42
CA GLN A 136 4.87 -12.88 -18.11
C GLN A 136 5.90 -12.42 -19.15
N ALA A 137 5.74 -11.19 -19.66
CA ALA A 137 6.65 -10.57 -20.62
C ALA A 137 7.90 -9.94 -19.97
N LEU A 138 8.08 -10.04 -18.65
CA LEU A 138 9.25 -9.48 -17.93
C LEU A 138 10.57 -9.98 -18.55
N ARG A 139 11.62 -9.14 -18.47
CA ARG A 139 12.93 -9.38 -19.10
C ARG A 139 14.07 -9.56 -18.10
N THR A 140 13.87 -9.20 -16.82
CA THR A 140 14.86 -9.43 -15.77
C THR A 140 15.11 -10.93 -15.63
N VAL A 141 16.37 -11.34 -15.72
CA VAL A 141 16.81 -12.74 -15.69
C VAL A 141 17.74 -12.98 -14.51
N ALA A 142 17.54 -14.08 -13.82
CA ALA A 142 18.44 -14.63 -12.81
C ALA A 142 19.00 -15.96 -13.32
N ARG A 143 20.24 -15.96 -13.78
CA ARG A 143 20.92 -17.18 -14.26
C ARG A 143 21.61 -17.87 -13.11
N ARG A 144 21.34 -19.16 -12.95
CA ARG A 144 22.00 -19.98 -11.94
C ARG A 144 23.48 -20.15 -12.26
N ASP A 145 24.34 -20.04 -11.25
CA ASP A 145 25.75 -20.39 -11.32
C ASP A 145 26.16 -21.30 -10.13
N ALA A 146 27.46 -21.52 -9.91
CA ALA A 146 27.95 -22.42 -8.87
C ALA A 146 27.55 -21.97 -7.44
N ASP A 147 27.47 -20.65 -7.19
CA ASP A 147 27.29 -20.06 -5.87
C ASP A 147 25.85 -19.53 -5.63
N GLY A 148 25.00 -19.55 -6.65
CA GLY A 148 23.64 -19.02 -6.57
C GLY A 148 23.11 -18.50 -7.89
N TYR A 149 22.84 -17.19 -7.98
CA TYR A 149 22.25 -16.57 -9.16
C TYR A 149 22.96 -15.28 -9.52
N VAL A 150 23.15 -15.06 -10.82
CA VAL A 150 23.58 -13.78 -11.40
C VAL A 150 22.37 -13.11 -12.02
N VAL A 151 21.98 -11.95 -11.46
CA VAL A 151 20.79 -11.21 -11.87
C VAL A 151 21.15 -10.03 -12.75
N ASN A 152 20.44 -9.90 -13.88
CA ASN A 152 20.55 -8.77 -14.80
C ASN A 152 19.15 -8.31 -15.22
N GLY A 153 18.92 -6.99 -15.22
CA GLY A 153 17.65 -6.39 -15.63
C GLY A 153 17.34 -5.10 -14.90
N THR A 154 16.17 -4.53 -15.22
CA THR A 154 15.73 -3.25 -14.67
C THR A 154 14.28 -3.34 -14.20
N LYS A 155 14.00 -2.76 -13.03
CA LYS A 155 12.66 -2.60 -12.49
C LYS A 155 12.35 -1.12 -12.33
N THR A 156 11.08 -0.73 -12.48
CA THR A 156 10.66 0.67 -12.37
C THR A 156 9.40 0.80 -11.49
N TRP A 157 9.16 2.01 -10.99
CA TRP A 157 8.05 2.30 -10.08
C TRP A 157 8.11 1.50 -8.76
N ILE A 158 9.30 1.23 -8.25
CA ILE A 158 9.46 0.45 -7.03
C ILE A 158 9.36 1.36 -5.83
N THR A 159 8.24 1.25 -5.13
CA THR A 159 7.93 2.04 -3.93
C THR A 159 8.84 1.68 -2.77
N ASN A 160 9.36 2.67 -2.04
CA ASN A 160 10.28 2.51 -0.91
C ASN A 160 11.57 1.75 -1.23
N ALA A 161 12.05 1.77 -2.47
CA ALA A 161 13.18 0.96 -2.92
C ALA A 161 14.47 1.23 -2.14
N ARG A 162 14.79 2.51 -1.85
CA ARG A 162 16.01 2.87 -1.11
C ARG A 162 15.94 2.48 0.36
N ARG A 163 14.72 2.54 0.93
CA ARG A 163 14.48 2.32 2.37
C ARG A 163 14.14 0.89 2.72
N SER A 164 13.88 0.05 1.71
CA SER A 164 13.59 -1.37 1.91
C SER A 164 14.87 -2.18 1.82
N ARG A 165 15.27 -2.80 2.92
CA ARG A 165 16.42 -3.70 2.94
C ARG A 165 16.17 -4.96 2.13
N LEU A 166 14.95 -5.51 2.20
CA LEU A 166 14.54 -6.73 1.52
C LEU A 166 13.66 -6.41 0.30
N ILE A 167 13.99 -7.00 -0.84
CA ILE A 167 13.25 -6.82 -2.09
C ILE A 167 12.81 -8.20 -2.59
N ALA A 168 11.49 -8.41 -2.73
CA ALA A 168 10.92 -9.57 -3.41
C ALA A 168 10.97 -9.30 -4.93
N LEU A 169 12.01 -9.77 -5.59
CA LEU A 169 12.28 -9.56 -7.00
C LEU A 169 11.64 -10.64 -7.86
N LEU A 170 10.72 -10.25 -8.75
CA LEU A 170 10.16 -11.13 -9.76
C LEU A 170 11.07 -11.15 -11.00
N CYS A 171 11.58 -12.33 -11.37
CA CYS A 171 12.51 -12.50 -12.48
C CYS A 171 12.34 -13.86 -13.16
N LYS A 172 12.91 -14.03 -14.34
CA LYS A 172 13.00 -15.33 -15.02
C LYS A 172 14.24 -16.10 -14.55
N THR A 173 14.03 -17.27 -13.99
CA THR A 173 15.09 -18.26 -13.74
C THR A 173 15.22 -19.24 -14.92
N ASP A 174 14.13 -19.47 -15.67
CA ASP A 174 14.14 -20.20 -16.94
C ASP A 174 13.45 -19.37 -18.04
N PRO A 175 14.22 -18.63 -18.88
CA PRO A 175 13.64 -17.87 -19.99
C PRO A 175 13.02 -18.72 -21.12
N GLN A 176 13.33 -20.03 -21.16
CA GLN A 176 12.84 -20.95 -22.19
C GLN A 176 11.59 -21.73 -21.78
N ALA A 177 11.13 -21.54 -20.53
CA ALA A 177 10.00 -22.27 -20.01
C ALA A 177 8.72 -22.08 -20.84
N SER A 178 8.01 -23.18 -21.06
CA SER A 178 6.68 -23.17 -21.70
C SER A 178 5.69 -23.91 -20.81
N PRO A 179 4.61 -23.24 -20.37
CA PRO A 179 4.26 -21.84 -20.59
C PRO A 179 5.17 -20.88 -19.80
N ALA A 180 5.32 -19.63 -20.29
CA ALA A 180 6.30 -18.66 -19.82
C ALA A 180 6.28 -18.39 -18.29
N HIS A 181 5.08 -18.43 -17.67
CA HIS A 181 4.95 -18.21 -16.22
C HIS A 181 5.65 -19.26 -15.35
N ARG A 182 5.90 -20.48 -15.88
CA ARG A 182 6.64 -21.54 -15.17
C ARG A 182 8.15 -21.29 -15.08
N GLY A 183 8.66 -20.33 -15.86
CA GLY A 183 10.05 -19.90 -15.76
C GLY A 183 10.26 -18.72 -14.83
N ILE A 184 9.22 -18.23 -14.15
CA ILE A 184 9.28 -17.04 -13.30
C ILE A 184 9.40 -17.45 -11.84
N SER A 185 10.36 -16.83 -11.13
CA SER A 185 10.62 -17.04 -9.70
C SER A 185 10.61 -15.70 -8.95
N VAL A 186 10.39 -15.76 -7.64
CA VAL A 186 10.64 -14.65 -6.73
C VAL A 186 11.96 -14.90 -6.03
N LEU A 187 12.90 -13.95 -6.14
CA LEU A 187 14.13 -13.93 -5.38
C LEU A 187 14.03 -12.92 -4.25
N LEU A 188 14.40 -13.32 -3.04
CA LEU A 188 14.56 -12.47 -1.87
C LEU A 188 15.96 -11.86 -1.93
N VAL A 189 16.08 -10.61 -2.35
CA VAL A 189 17.37 -9.94 -2.54
C VAL A 189 17.50 -8.75 -1.58
N GLU A 190 18.73 -8.44 -1.21
CA GLU A 190 19.08 -7.30 -0.36
C GLU A 190 19.97 -6.32 -1.13
N HIS A 191 20.09 -5.08 -0.63
CA HIS A 191 21.01 -4.12 -1.23
C HIS A 191 22.46 -4.64 -1.16
N GLY A 192 23.17 -4.53 -2.27
CA GLY A 192 24.56 -5.01 -2.40
C GLY A 192 25.18 -4.66 -3.75
N PRO A 193 26.42 -5.07 -3.98
CA PRO A 193 27.12 -4.83 -5.24
C PRO A 193 26.32 -5.36 -6.45
N GLY A 194 26.26 -4.57 -7.52
CA GLY A 194 25.50 -4.90 -8.72
C GLY A 194 24.02 -4.49 -8.66
N LEU A 195 23.52 -3.91 -7.55
CA LEU A 195 22.21 -3.28 -7.47
C LEU A 195 22.37 -1.76 -7.32
N THR A 196 21.86 -1.04 -8.29
CA THR A 196 21.76 0.42 -8.26
C THR A 196 20.29 0.84 -8.11
N VAL A 197 20.04 1.77 -7.19
CA VAL A 197 18.71 2.39 -6.98
C VAL A 197 18.78 3.83 -7.48
N SER A 198 17.90 4.19 -8.41
CA SER A 198 17.83 5.54 -8.97
C SER A 198 17.35 6.58 -7.94
N ARG A 199 17.32 7.85 -8.38
CA ARG A 199 16.56 8.89 -7.71
C ARG A 199 15.06 8.57 -7.72
N ASP A 200 14.27 9.24 -6.87
CA ASP A 200 12.81 9.18 -6.91
C ASP A 200 12.30 9.70 -8.26
N LEU A 201 11.32 9.00 -8.82
CA LEU A 201 10.65 9.39 -10.06
C LEU A 201 9.63 10.50 -9.76
N PRO A 202 9.58 11.58 -10.55
CA PRO A 202 8.60 12.65 -10.37
C PRO A 202 7.17 12.12 -10.47
N LYS A 203 6.32 12.48 -9.49
CA LYS A 203 4.91 12.07 -9.43
C LYS A 203 4.00 13.28 -9.30
N LEU A 204 2.81 13.20 -9.86
CA LEU A 204 1.77 14.22 -9.69
C LEU A 204 1.25 14.23 -8.25
N GLY A 205 1.02 13.07 -7.68
CA GLY A 205 0.59 12.84 -6.31
C GLY A 205 1.30 11.67 -5.67
N TYR A 206 0.87 11.25 -4.47
CA TYR A 206 1.53 10.19 -3.70
C TYR A 206 2.99 10.55 -3.40
N LYS A 207 3.20 11.84 -3.08
CA LYS A 207 4.49 12.40 -2.71
C LYS A 207 4.90 11.97 -1.30
N GLY A 208 6.16 12.17 -0.95
CA GLY A 208 6.69 11.71 0.33
C GLY A 208 6.93 10.20 0.44
N VAL A 209 6.55 9.41 -0.56
CA VAL A 209 6.91 8.00 -0.71
C VAL A 209 7.65 7.83 -2.02
N GLU A 210 8.89 7.45 -1.96
CA GLU A 210 9.73 7.29 -3.14
C GLU A 210 9.25 6.17 -4.05
N SER A 211 9.41 6.35 -5.35
CA SER A 211 9.22 5.34 -6.39
C SER A 211 10.44 5.38 -7.31
N CYS A 212 11.26 4.36 -7.24
CA CYS A 212 12.56 4.35 -7.91
C CYS A 212 12.63 3.32 -9.04
N GLU A 213 13.69 3.43 -9.83
CA GLU A 213 14.15 2.36 -10.69
C GLU A 213 15.24 1.55 -9.99
N LEU A 214 15.28 0.25 -10.25
CA LEU A 214 16.30 -0.68 -9.81
C LEU A 214 17.03 -1.20 -11.04
N SER A 215 18.35 -1.05 -11.11
CA SER A 215 19.20 -1.69 -12.12
C SER A 215 20.03 -2.79 -11.48
N PHE A 216 19.91 -4.00 -12.01
CA PHE A 216 20.70 -5.16 -11.64
C PHE A 216 21.73 -5.42 -12.75
N GLU A 217 23.02 -5.31 -12.39
CA GLU A 217 24.14 -5.51 -13.29
C GLU A 217 25.09 -6.54 -12.66
N ASN A 218 24.98 -7.80 -13.10
CA ASN A 218 25.69 -8.93 -12.53
C ASN A 218 25.54 -9.03 -11.00
N TYR A 219 24.35 -8.65 -10.50
CA TYR A 219 24.05 -8.76 -9.07
C TYR A 219 24.04 -10.22 -8.64
N ARG A 220 24.74 -10.54 -7.54
CA ARG A 220 24.84 -11.90 -7.02
C ARG A 220 23.84 -12.14 -5.91
N ALA A 221 22.91 -13.07 -6.14
CA ALA A 221 21.99 -13.56 -5.13
C ALA A 221 22.40 -14.97 -4.69
N PRO A 222 22.37 -15.29 -3.38
CA PRO A 222 22.73 -16.62 -2.89
C PRO A 222 21.74 -17.69 -3.37
N ALA A 223 22.14 -18.96 -3.36
CA ALA A 223 21.29 -20.09 -3.77
C ALA A 223 19.98 -20.15 -2.99
N GLY A 224 19.99 -19.80 -1.70
CA GLY A 224 18.79 -19.73 -0.84
C GLY A 224 17.88 -18.50 -1.06
N ALA A 225 18.14 -17.67 -2.07
CA ALA A 225 17.35 -16.46 -2.35
C ALA A 225 15.98 -16.77 -2.94
N VAL A 226 15.78 -17.93 -3.59
CA VAL A 226 14.48 -18.30 -4.17
C VAL A 226 13.45 -18.47 -3.06
N LEU A 227 12.35 -17.74 -3.14
CA LEU A 227 11.26 -17.84 -2.18
C LEU A 227 10.68 -19.27 -2.16
N GLY A 228 10.76 -19.93 -1.00
CA GLY A 228 10.32 -21.32 -0.84
C GLY A 228 11.27 -22.37 -1.44
N GLY A 229 12.43 -21.95 -1.96
CA GLY A 229 13.48 -22.86 -2.46
C GLY A 229 13.22 -23.47 -3.84
N ASN A 230 12.03 -23.32 -4.43
CA ASN A 230 11.68 -23.92 -5.71
C ASN A 230 11.51 -22.86 -6.80
N GLU A 231 12.26 -22.98 -7.89
CA GLU A 231 12.13 -22.13 -9.07
C GLU A 231 10.76 -22.35 -9.78
N GLY A 232 10.36 -21.38 -10.59
CA GLY A 232 9.18 -21.46 -11.45
C GLY A 232 7.83 -21.28 -10.75
N GLN A 233 7.80 -20.97 -9.45
CA GLN A 233 6.58 -20.74 -8.67
C GLN A 233 6.26 -19.23 -8.50
N GLY A 234 7.16 -18.35 -8.91
CA GLY A 234 7.10 -16.93 -8.58
C GLY A 234 5.87 -16.21 -9.13
N PHE A 235 5.38 -16.59 -10.29
CA PHE A 235 4.17 -15.97 -10.84
C PHE A 235 2.95 -16.25 -9.94
N ALA A 236 2.71 -17.50 -9.57
CA ALA A 236 1.59 -17.90 -8.72
C ALA A 236 1.71 -17.30 -7.31
N GLN A 237 2.93 -17.31 -6.74
CA GLN A 237 3.23 -16.71 -5.44
C GLN A 237 2.90 -15.21 -5.44
N MET A 238 3.34 -14.49 -6.48
CA MET A 238 3.10 -13.05 -6.58
C MET A 238 1.62 -12.72 -6.80
N MET A 239 0.89 -13.50 -7.61
CA MET A 239 -0.56 -13.33 -7.77
C MET A 239 -1.29 -13.46 -6.44
N ARG A 240 -0.91 -14.40 -5.58
CA ARG A 240 -1.45 -14.55 -4.23
C ARG A 240 -1.11 -13.35 -3.34
N GLY A 241 0.13 -12.86 -3.40
CA GLY A 241 0.53 -11.64 -2.67
C GLY A 241 -0.24 -10.40 -3.09
N LEU A 242 -0.57 -10.27 -4.38
CA LEU A 242 -1.34 -9.15 -4.91
C LEU A 242 -2.81 -9.11 -4.46
N GLU A 243 -3.40 -10.20 -3.96
CA GLU A 243 -4.71 -10.17 -3.32
C GLU A 243 -4.67 -9.26 -2.08
N THR A 244 -3.67 -9.42 -1.20
CA THR A 244 -3.41 -8.52 -0.07
C THR A 244 -3.17 -7.08 -0.55
N GLY A 245 -2.38 -6.91 -1.62
CA GLY A 245 -2.12 -5.60 -2.21
C GLY A 245 -3.39 -4.88 -2.67
N ARG A 246 -4.36 -5.59 -3.26
CA ARG A 246 -5.65 -5.01 -3.69
C ARG A 246 -6.48 -4.54 -2.50
N LEU A 247 -6.57 -5.32 -1.41
CA LEU A 247 -7.25 -4.89 -0.18
C LEU A 247 -6.62 -3.62 0.41
N GLN A 248 -5.29 -3.55 0.43
CA GLN A 248 -4.57 -2.35 0.89
C GLN A 248 -4.86 -1.12 0.02
N VAL A 249 -4.94 -1.28 -1.31
CA VAL A 249 -5.28 -0.18 -2.21
C VAL A 249 -6.73 0.26 -1.99
N ALA A 250 -7.67 -0.68 -1.78
CA ALA A 250 -9.05 -0.35 -1.41
C ALA A 250 -9.11 0.45 -0.11
N ALA A 251 -8.43 -0.01 0.93
CA ALA A 251 -8.38 0.67 2.24
C ALA A 251 -7.77 2.09 2.14
N ARG A 252 -6.70 2.25 1.34
CA ARG A 252 -6.11 3.58 1.08
C ARG A 252 -7.10 4.51 0.37
N ALA A 253 -7.81 4.00 -0.62
CA ALA A 253 -8.83 4.77 -1.33
C ALA A 253 -9.96 5.21 -0.38
N LEU A 254 -10.41 4.33 0.52
CA LEU A 254 -11.39 4.68 1.56
C LEU A 254 -10.90 5.82 2.44
N GLY A 255 -9.66 5.75 2.93
CA GLY A 255 -9.07 6.82 3.76
C GLY A 255 -9.03 8.16 3.06
N VAL A 256 -8.59 8.20 1.80
CA VAL A 256 -8.61 9.41 0.96
C VAL A 256 -10.05 9.93 0.76
N GLY A 257 -11.00 9.02 0.50
CA GLY A 257 -12.42 9.37 0.36
C GLY A 257 -13.01 9.97 1.65
N TRP A 258 -12.69 9.40 2.81
CA TRP A 258 -13.13 9.94 4.11
C TRP A 258 -12.56 11.34 4.37
N ALA A 259 -11.25 11.54 4.17
CA ALA A 259 -10.63 12.85 4.34
C ALA A 259 -11.29 13.91 3.45
N ALA A 260 -11.53 13.59 2.17
CA ALA A 260 -12.17 14.51 1.24
C ALA A 260 -13.63 14.83 1.62
N LEU A 261 -14.38 13.85 2.11
CA LEU A 261 -15.75 14.05 2.61
C LEU A 261 -15.79 14.89 3.89
N GLU A 262 -14.87 14.62 4.84
CA GLU A 262 -14.75 15.39 6.10
C GLU A 262 -14.46 16.88 5.80
N ASP A 263 -13.50 17.16 4.91
CA ASP A 263 -13.14 18.52 4.52
C ASP A 263 -14.30 19.21 3.79
N ALA A 264 -14.97 18.53 2.85
CA ALA A 264 -16.11 19.08 2.12
C ALA A 264 -17.28 19.39 3.06
N LEU A 265 -17.58 18.50 4.02
CA LEU A 265 -18.64 18.69 5.01
C LEU A 265 -18.33 19.87 5.93
N ALA A 266 -17.12 19.94 6.47
CA ALA A 266 -16.69 21.05 7.33
C ALA A 266 -16.78 22.39 6.59
N TYR A 267 -16.32 22.45 5.35
CA TYR A 267 -16.40 23.64 4.52
C TYR A 267 -17.85 24.04 4.23
N ALA A 268 -18.69 23.08 3.87
CA ALA A 268 -20.09 23.33 3.53
C ALA A 268 -20.91 23.87 4.72
N GLN A 269 -20.52 23.55 5.94
CA GLN A 269 -21.14 24.07 7.17
C GLN A 269 -20.70 25.51 7.48
N GLN A 270 -19.50 25.91 7.10
CA GLN A 270 -18.92 27.22 7.42
C GLN A 270 -19.14 28.25 6.30
N ARG A 271 -19.14 27.81 5.05
CA ARG A 271 -19.28 28.69 3.90
C ARG A 271 -20.74 29.07 3.69
N GLU A 272 -21.01 30.37 3.65
CA GLU A 272 -22.34 30.90 3.34
C GLU A 272 -22.45 31.39 1.90
N SER A 273 -23.63 31.22 1.32
CA SER A 273 -24.06 31.77 0.03
C SER A 273 -25.56 31.99 0.04
N PHE A 274 -26.02 33.09 -0.53
CA PHE A 274 -27.46 33.45 -0.50
C PHE A 274 -28.09 33.45 0.90
N GLY A 275 -27.31 33.93 1.91
CA GLY A 275 -27.76 34.12 3.28
C GLY A 275 -27.89 32.85 4.12
N LYS A 276 -27.30 31.72 3.70
CA LYS A 276 -27.31 30.47 4.46
C LYS A 276 -26.07 29.63 4.16
N PRO A 277 -25.68 28.69 5.07
CA PRO A 277 -24.61 27.71 4.83
C PRO A 277 -24.89 26.92 3.56
N ILE A 278 -23.82 26.64 2.77
CA ILE A 278 -23.99 26.05 1.43
C ILE A 278 -24.53 24.61 1.47
N TRP A 279 -24.37 23.85 2.57
CA TRP A 279 -24.97 22.53 2.70
C TRP A 279 -26.50 22.53 2.62
N GLN A 280 -27.14 23.68 2.91
CA GLN A 280 -28.61 23.86 2.82
C GLN A 280 -29.09 24.08 1.38
N HIS A 281 -28.20 24.22 0.41
CA HIS A 281 -28.55 24.20 -1.01
C HIS A 281 -28.68 22.74 -1.47
N GLN A 282 -29.79 22.39 -2.10
CA GLN A 282 -30.11 21.01 -2.48
C GLN A 282 -29.01 20.32 -3.26
N SER A 283 -28.36 21.00 -4.22
CA SER A 283 -27.27 20.42 -5.02
C SER A 283 -26.04 20.04 -4.18
N ILE A 284 -25.67 20.88 -3.22
CA ILE A 284 -24.55 20.59 -2.31
C ILE A 284 -24.92 19.45 -1.35
N GLY A 285 -26.14 19.48 -0.78
CA GLY A 285 -26.66 18.41 0.06
C GLY A 285 -26.68 17.05 -0.66
N THR A 286 -27.06 17.04 -1.96
CA THR A 286 -27.04 15.83 -2.77
C THR A 286 -25.59 15.31 -2.97
N TYR A 287 -24.62 16.16 -3.28
CA TYR A 287 -23.22 15.73 -3.38
C TYR A 287 -22.71 15.11 -2.10
N LEU A 288 -22.98 15.72 -0.94
CA LEU A 288 -22.55 15.19 0.36
C LEU A 288 -23.22 13.83 0.66
N ALA A 289 -24.50 13.68 0.35
CA ALA A 289 -25.23 12.43 0.53
C ALA A 289 -24.72 11.31 -0.37
N ASP A 290 -24.44 11.59 -1.65
CA ASP A 290 -23.91 10.64 -2.63
C ASP A 290 -22.48 10.20 -2.24
N MET A 291 -21.62 11.15 -1.83
CA MET A 291 -20.28 10.84 -1.33
C MET A 291 -20.32 9.91 -0.11
N ALA A 292 -21.14 10.21 0.89
CA ALA A 292 -21.29 9.41 2.08
C ALA A 292 -21.82 8.00 1.78
N THR A 293 -22.85 7.92 0.91
CA THR A 293 -23.47 6.64 0.51
C THR A 293 -22.48 5.74 -0.22
N SER A 294 -21.80 6.27 -1.24
CA SER A 294 -20.86 5.52 -2.06
C SER A 294 -19.64 5.05 -1.25
N LEU A 295 -19.12 5.91 -0.36
CA LEU A 295 -18.01 5.59 0.52
C LEU A 295 -18.37 4.49 1.52
N THR A 296 -19.59 4.56 2.10
CA THR A 296 -20.09 3.53 2.99
C THR A 296 -20.23 2.18 2.28
N ALA A 297 -20.78 2.16 1.06
CA ALA A 297 -20.89 0.95 0.24
C ALA A 297 -19.51 0.36 -0.09
N ALA A 298 -18.55 1.20 -0.49
CA ALA A 298 -17.17 0.79 -0.78
C ALA A 298 -16.48 0.18 0.46
N ARG A 299 -16.71 0.78 1.63
CA ARG A 299 -16.17 0.27 2.91
C ARG A 299 -16.74 -1.11 3.24
N HIS A 300 -18.05 -1.29 3.11
CA HIS A 300 -18.68 -2.60 3.35
C HIS A 300 -18.18 -3.68 2.41
N LEU A 301 -18.00 -3.38 1.12
CA LEU A 301 -17.42 -4.31 0.15
C LEU A 301 -15.97 -4.68 0.50
N THR A 302 -15.16 -3.70 0.92
CA THR A 302 -13.77 -3.93 1.34
C THR A 302 -13.69 -4.80 2.60
N LEU A 303 -14.53 -4.52 3.60
CA LEU A 303 -14.59 -5.32 4.83
C LEU A 303 -15.17 -6.72 4.59
N TYR A 304 -16.07 -6.89 3.62
CA TYR A 304 -16.53 -8.21 3.18
C TYR A 304 -15.34 -9.01 2.64
N ALA A 305 -14.59 -8.48 1.68
CA ALA A 305 -13.41 -9.14 1.12
C ALA A 305 -12.34 -9.46 2.20
N ALA A 306 -12.19 -8.58 3.19
CA ALA A 306 -11.26 -8.79 4.30
C ALA A 306 -11.70 -9.97 5.21
N ARG A 307 -13.00 -10.11 5.51
CA ARG A 307 -13.53 -11.26 6.26
C ARG A 307 -13.40 -12.57 5.49
N GLU A 308 -13.58 -12.53 4.19
CA GLU A 308 -13.38 -13.71 3.33
C GLU A 308 -11.91 -14.18 3.37
N ALA A 309 -10.95 -13.24 3.41
CA ALA A 309 -9.53 -13.56 3.57
C ALA A 309 -9.25 -14.26 4.90
N ASP A 310 -9.80 -13.77 6.01
CA ASP A 310 -9.63 -14.38 7.34
C ASP A 310 -10.30 -15.76 7.45
N ALA A 311 -11.35 -16.00 6.68
CA ALA A 311 -11.98 -17.32 6.55
C ALA A 311 -11.14 -18.32 5.72
N GLY A 312 -9.94 -17.92 5.28
CA GLY A 312 -9.02 -18.75 4.50
C GLY A 312 -9.44 -18.96 3.04
N ARG A 313 -10.44 -18.22 2.57
CA ARG A 313 -10.91 -18.33 1.18
C ARG A 313 -9.99 -17.60 0.21
N ARG A 314 -9.98 -18.03 -1.04
CA ARG A 314 -9.35 -17.31 -2.13
C ARG A 314 -10.21 -16.10 -2.47
N ILE A 315 -9.61 -14.92 -2.51
CA ILE A 315 -10.30 -13.62 -2.59
C ILE A 315 -9.93 -12.79 -3.82
N ASP A 316 -9.41 -13.39 -4.87
CA ASP A 316 -8.99 -12.65 -6.06
C ASP A 316 -10.13 -11.83 -6.69
N MET A 317 -11.37 -12.36 -6.72
CA MET A 317 -12.55 -11.66 -7.18
C MET A 317 -12.98 -10.57 -6.20
N GLU A 318 -13.17 -10.91 -4.93
CA GLU A 318 -13.62 -9.99 -3.88
C GLU A 318 -12.66 -8.82 -3.68
N ALA A 319 -11.36 -9.10 -3.62
CA ALA A 319 -10.32 -8.07 -3.53
C ALA A 319 -10.25 -7.21 -4.81
N GLY A 320 -10.51 -7.81 -5.97
CA GLY A 320 -10.63 -7.11 -7.25
C GLY A 320 -11.80 -6.12 -7.27
N MET A 321 -12.99 -6.59 -6.87
CA MET A 321 -14.20 -5.75 -6.75
C MET A 321 -14.01 -4.62 -5.74
N ALA A 322 -13.49 -4.95 -4.56
CA ALA A 322 -13.23 -3.97 -3.50
C ALA A 322 -12.27 -2.86 -3.98
N LYS A 323 -11.14 -3.25 -4.61
CA LYS A 323 -10.15 -2.30 -5.14
C LYS A 323 -10.77 -1.40 -6.21
N LEU A 324 -11.45 -1.98 -7.18
CA LEU A 324 -12.06 -1.23 -8.29
C LEU A 324 -13.07 -0.21 -7.73
N PHE A 325 -14.05 -0.68 -6.98
CA PHE A 325 -15.13 0.18 -6.49
C PHE A 325 -14.62 1.26 -5.53
N ALA A 326 -13.74 0.92 -4.58
CA ALA A 326 -13.21 1.91 -3.64
C ALA A 326 -12.36 2.98 -4.34
N SER A 327 -11.52 2.61 -5.32
CA SER A 327 -10.67 3.58 -6.00
C SER A 327 -11.44 4.53 -6.92
N GLU A 328 -12.46 4.04 -7.65
CA GLU A 328 -13.34 4.88 -8.47
C GLU A 328 -14.21 5.80 -7.58
N THR A 329 -14.73 5.26 -6.46
CA THR A 329 -15.47 6.05 -5.47
C THR A 329 -14.62 7.18 -4.88
N ALA A 330 -13.40 6.89 -4.45
CA ALA A 330 -12.50 7.91 -3.90
C ALA A 330 -12.21 9.03 -4.91
N MET A 331 -11.99 8.69 -6.18
CA MET A 331 -11.78 9.67 -7.24
C MET A 331 -13.01 10.56 -7.44
N GLN A 332 -14.21 9.96 -7.49
CA GLN A 332 -15.45 10.73 -7.64
C GLN A 332 -15.70 11.64 -6.44
N ILE A 333 -15.46 11.15 -5.23
CA ILE A 333 -15.58 11.94 -4.00
C ILE A 333 -14.59 13.11 -4.03
N ALA A 334 -13.34 12.86 -4.42
CA ALA A 334 -12.34 13.90 -4.56
C ALA A 334 -12.78 15.00 -5.52
N LEU A 335 -13.30 14.65 -6.68
CA LEU A 335 -13.82 15.61 -7.68
C LEU A 335 -15.04 16.39 -7.15
N ASN A 336 -15.97 15.72 -6.50
CA ASN A 336 -17.17 16.36 -5.93
C ASN A 336 -16.81 17.31 -4.79
N ALA A 337 -15.84 16.94 -3.94
CA ALA A 337 -15.33 17.80 -2.87
C ALA A 337 -14.68 19.07 -3.47
N VAL A 338 -13.80 18.94 -4.48
CA VAL A 338 -13.25 20.11 -5.23
C VAL A 338 -14.38 20.97 -5.76
N GLY A 339 -15.36 20.38 -6.45
CA GLY A 339 -16.52 21.10 -7.01
C GLY A 339 -17.31 21.87 -5.96
N SER A 340 -17.48 21.30 -4.74
CA SER A 340 -18.17 21.94 -3.63
C SER A 340 -17.37 23.09 -3.01
N MET A 341 -16.05 23.00 -2.99
CA MET A 341 -15.13 23.97 -2.38
C MET A 341 -14.63 25.04 -3.36
N VAL A 342 -14.81 24.82 -4.67
CA VAL A 342 -14.47 25.70 -5.81
C VAL A 342 -13.09 26.38 -5.65
N VAL A 343 -13.05 27.73 -5.55
CA VAL A 343 -11.81 28.52 -5.56
C VAL A 343 -10.88 28.20 -4.38
N THR A 344 -11.41 27.75 -3.26
CA THR A 344 -10.61 27.45 -2.07
C THR A 344 -9.78 26.17 -2.24
N ALA A 345 -10.30 25.16 -2.93
CA ALA A 345 -9.61 23.90 -3.16
C ALA A 345 -8.37 24.04 -4.06
N THR A 346 -8.31 25.05 -4.90
CA THR A 346 -7.19 25.27 -5.84
C THR A 346 -6.01 26.05 -5.22
N ARG A 347 -6.16 26.56 -3.98
CA ARG A 347 -5.06 27.27 -3.31
C ARG A 347 -4.03 26.30 -2.73
N PRO A 348 -2.71 26.57 -2.91
CA PRO A 348 -1.67 25.75 -2.27
C PRO A 348 -1.77 25.71 -0.73
N SER A 349 -2.54 26.64 -0.15
CA SER A 349 -2.76 26.75 1.29
C SER A 349 -3.86 25.82 1.85
N SER A 350 -4.63 25.10 1.04
CA SER A 350 -5.66 24.20 1.53
C SER A 350 -5.09 22.81 1.84
N THR A 351 -5.48 22.19 2.96
CA THR A 351 -5.16 20.81 3.31
C THR A 351 -5.62 19.83 2.20
N TRP A 352 -6.60 20.27 1.46
CA TRP A 352 -7.23 19.54 0.36
C TRP A 352 -6.30 19.26 -0.83
N SER A 353 -5.33 20.14 -1.11
CA SER A 353 -4.33 19.93 -2.18
C SER A 353 -3.47 18.70 -1.93
N ALA A 354 -3.24 18.33 -0.68
CA ALA A 354 -2.48 17.14 -0.31
C ALA A 354 -3.26 15.84 -0.51
N THR A 355 -4.60 15.90 -0.41
CA THR A 355 -5.47 14.71 -0.53
C THR A 355 -5.95 14.47 -1.97
N SER A 356 -6.20 15.55 -2.72
CA SER A 356 -6.74 15.49 -4.08
C SER A 356 -5.70 15.23 -5.19
N ALA A 357 -4.43 15.43 -4.90
CA ALA A 357 -3.35 15.24 -5.86
C ALA A 357 -2.97 13.75 -6.09
N THR A 358 -3.83 12.82 -5.65
CA THR A 358 -3.58 11.38 -5.83
C THR A 358 -4.24 10.89 -7.11
N PRO A 359 -3.50 10.65 -8.20
CA PRO A 359 -4.06 10.14 -9.44
C PRO A 359 -4.36 8.63 -9.37
N ARG A 360 -5.16 8.17 -10.30
CA ARG A 360 -5.53 6.77 -10.56
C ARG A 360 -4.32 5.83 -10.68
#